data_aa4877ab604febebcde60a66401ec9b7
#
_entry.id   aa4877ab604febebcde60a66401ec9b7
#
_cell.length_a   1.000
_cell.length_b   1.000
_cell.length_c   1.000
_cell.angle_alpha   90.00
_cell.angle_beta   90.00
_cell.angle_gamma   90.00
#
_symmetry.space_group_name_H-M   'P 1'
#
loop_
_entity.id
_entity.type
_entity.pdbx_description
1 polymer ?
#
loop_
_entity_poly.entity_id
_entity_poly.type
_entity_poly.pdbx_seq_one_letter_code
_entity_poly.pdbx_strand_id
1 'polypeptide(L)'
;TATRTAVGLFDVSHLGKALVKGPGAAEYVNSALTNDLRRIGPGKAQYTLCCTESGGVIDDLIAYYVSDDEIFLVPNAANTARVVAALQDHAPDGVTVTDEHRSRAVLAVQGPKSGDVVGGLGLPTDMDYMGYADATFHGVDVRVCRTGYTGEHGYELLPTWDQAAVVFDALLDAVGAAGGQLAGLGARDTLRTEMGYPLHGHELSLDITPVQARCGWAGGWKKDRFW
;
A
#
# COMPACT_ATOMS: atom_id res chain seq x y z
N THR A 1 -15.00 16.04 -4.42
CA THR A 1 -16.46 15.82 -4.32
C THR A 1 -16.84 14.46 -4.90
N ALA A 2 -16.46 14.11 -6.15
CA ALA A 2 -16.84 12.82 -6.77
C ALA A 2 -16.46 11.61 -5.92
N THR A 3 -15.26 11.60 -5.34
CA THR A 3 -14.80 10.51 -4.44
C THR A 3 -15.72 10.30 -3.24
N ARG A 4 -16.28 11.36 -2.65
CA ARG A 4 -17.19 11.28 -1.50
C ARG A 4 -18.60 10.85 -1.88
N THR A 5 -19.07 11.16 -3.11
CA THR A 5 -20.48 10.99 -3.51
C THR A 5 -20.71 9.91 -4.55
N ALA A 6 -19.65 9.50 -5.26
CA ALA A 6 -19.68 8.48 -6.30
C ALA A 6 -18.40 7.64 -6.27
N VAL A 7 -17.44 7.95 -7.15
CA VAL A 7 -16.16 7.25 -7.22
C VAL A 7 -15.09 8.14 -7.86
N GLY A 8 -13.85 8.06 -7.37
CA GLY A 8 -12.67 8.67 -7.96
C GLY A 8 -11.68 7.61 -8.44
N LEU A 9 -11.07 7.81 -9.60
CA LEU A 9 -9.95 7.02 -10.10
C LEU A 9 -8.66 7.84 -9.96
N PHE A 10 -7.66 7.25 -9.30
CA PHE A 10 -6.36 7.86 -9.07
C PHE A 10 -5.26 6.98 -9.66
N ASP A 11 -4.40 7.54 -10.49
CA ASP A 11 -3.12 6.92 -10.81
C ASP A 11 -2.10 7.33 -9.73
N VAL A 12 -1.72 6.37 -8.91
CA VAL A 12 -0.72 6.52 -7.86
C VAL A 12 0.47 5.57 -8.08
N SER A 13 0.74 5.24 -9.33
CA SER A 13 1.82 4.32 -9.74
C SER A 13 3.22 4.81 -9.37
N HIS A 14 3.36 6.08 -8.97
CA HIS A 14 4.58 6.63 -8.42
C HIS A 14 4.95 6.06 -7.04
N LEU A 15 4.02 5.45 -6.31
CA LEU A 15 4.32 4.75 -5.06
C LEU A 15 5.41 3.70 -5.29
N GLY A 16 6.28 3.52 -4.31
CA GLY A 16 7.32 2.51 -4.34
C GLY A 16 6.74 1.09 -4.30
N LYS A 17 7.50 0.15 -4.77
CA LYS A 17 7.27 -1.29 -4.58
C LYS A 17 8.60 -1.92 -4.23
N ALA A 18 8.62 -2.76 -3.21
CA ALA A 18 9.79 -3.55 -2.84
C ALA A 18 9.35 -4.98 -2.50
N LEU A 19 10.25 -5.91 -2.70
CA LEU A 19 10.00 -7.32 -2.40
C LEU A 19 11.06 -7.80 -1.40
N VAL A 20 10.59 -8.39 -0.29
CA VAL A 20 11.43 -9.11 0.66
C VAL A 20 11.15 -10.60 0.48
N LYS A 21 12.18 -11.37 0.10
CA LYS A 21 12.01 -12.78 -0.28
C LYS A 21 13.14 -13.65 0.25
N GLY A 22 12.79 -14.85 0.68
CA GLY A 22 13.68 -15.88 1.17
C GLY A 22 13.21 -16.47 2.48
N PRO A 23 13.82 -17.57 2.94
CA PRO A 23 13.42 -18.24 4.18
C PRO A 23 13.40 -17.27 5.37
N GLY A 24 12.22 -17.12 6.01
CA GLY A 24 12.06 -16.23 7.14
C GLY A 24 11.86 -14.75 6.80
N ALA A 25 11.50 -14.38 5.56
CA ALA A 25 11.24 -13.01 5.15
C ALA A 25 10.19 -12.31 6.04
N ALA A 26 9.10 -13.01 6.40
CA ALA A 26 8.06 -12.47 7.28
C ALA A 26 8.58 -12.15 8.68
N GLU A 27 9.39 -13.03 9.26
CA GLU A 27 10.02 -12.82 10.58
C GLU A 27 11.00 -11.64 10.51
N TYR A 28 11.78 -11.56 9.43
CA TYR A 28 12.69 -10.44 9.22
C TYR A 28 11.92 -9.11 9.11
N VAL A 29 10.90 -9.02 8.25
CA VAL A 29 10.07 -7.80 8.12
C VAL A 29 9.39 -7.47 9.45
N ASN A 30 8.93 -8.47 10.19
CA ASN A 30 8.38 -8.27 11.53
C ASN A 30 9.40 -7.67 12.50
N SER A 31 10.66 -8.07 12.43
CA SER A 31 11.72 -7.51 13.29
C SER A 31 12.19 -6.12 12.87
N ALA A 32 12.09 -5.79 11.58
CA ALA A 32 12.56 -4.54 11.01
C ALA A 32 11.55 -3.39 11.11
N LEU A 33 10.26 -3.67 10.93
CA LEU A 33 9.21 -2.65 10.89
C LEU A 33 8.44 -2.58 12.21
N THR A 34 7.77 -1.46 12.47
CA THR A 34 7.20 -1.17 13.79
C THR A 34 6.01 -2.06 14.16
N ASN A 35 5.11 -2.37 13.24
CA ASN A 35 3.90 -3.14 13.56
C ASN A 35 4.19 -4.63 13.74
N ASP A 36 3.30 -5.33 14.43
CA ASP A 36 3.42 -6.78 14.65
C ASP A 36 2.77 -7.55 13.48
N LEU A 37 3.62 -8.00 12.55
CA LEU A 37 3.18 -8.72 11.35
C LEU A 37 2.53 -10.07 11.68
N ARG A 38 2.80 -10.66 12.84
CA ARG A 38 2.19 -11.92 13.32
C ARG A 38 0.70 -11.80 13.61
N ARG A 39 0.13 -10.56 13.60
CA ARG A 39 -1.31 -10.32 13.72
C ARG A 39 -2.09 -10.62 12.45
N ILE A 40 -1.39 -10.79 11.34
CA ILE A 40 -1.98 -11.10 10.04
C ILE A 40 -1.31 -12.34 9.45
N GLY A 41 -1.78 -12.78 8.29
CA GLY A 41 -1.23 -13.90 7.54
C GLY A 41 -1.42 -13.70 6.03
N PRO A 42 -1.14 -14.72 5.21
CA PRO A 42 -1.28 -14.65 3.76
C PRO A 42 -2.65 -14.11 3.32
N GLY A 43 -2.65 -13.24 2.29
CA GLY A 43 -3.85 -12.58 1.78
C GLY A 43 -4.26 -11.31 2.55
N LYS A 44 -3.50 -10.90 3.55
CA LYS A 44 -3.74 -9.67 4.33
C LYS A 44 -2.58 -8.69 4.19
N ALA A 45 -2.91 -7.42 4.38
CA ALA A 45 -1.95 -6.33 4.41
C ALA A 45 -1.95 -5.63 5.77
N GLN A 46 -0.89 -4.92 6.10
CA GLN A 46 -0.74 -4.17 7.34
C GLN A 46 -0.03 -2.86 7.10
N TYR A 47 -0.58 -1.77 7.67
CA TYR A 47 0.13 -0.50 7.77
C TYR A 47 1.21 -0.59 8.83
N THR A 48 2.41 -0.14 8.52
CA THR A 48 3.57 -0.18 9.40
C THR A 48 4.51 0.99 9.10
N LEU A 49 5.52 1.19 9.92
CA LEU A 49 6.53 2.24 9.74
C LEU A 49 7.93 1.61 9.74
N CYS A 50 8.79 2.18 8.90
CA CYS A 50 10.23 1.98 8.94
C CYS A 50 10.85 3.16 9.69
N CYS A 51 11.60 2.91 10.74
CA CYS A 51 12.18 3.94 11.59
C CYS A 51 13.71 3.88 11.59
N THR A 52 14.34 4.96 12.04
CA THR A 52 15.75 4.96 12.40
C THR A 52 15.94 4.43 13.83
N GLU A 53 17.16 4.08 14.23
CA GLU A 53 17.49 3.72 15.62
C GLU A 53 17.13 4.83 16.64
N SER A 54 17.14 6.08 16.22
CA SER A 54 16.71 7.21 17.05
C SER A 54 15.20 7.37 17.16
N GLY A 55 14.43 6.55 16.42
CA GLY A 55 12.97 6.52 16.41
C GLY A 55 12.31 7.46 15.41
N GLY A 56 13.07 8.20 14.61
CA GLY A 56 12.51 9.01 13.51
C GLY A 56 11.95 8.14 12.39
N VAL A 57 10.89 8.58 11.75
CA VAL A 57 10.22 7.81 10.69
C VAL A 57 10.95 8.01 9.35
N ILE A 58 11.52 6.92 8.83
CA ILE A 58 12.06 6.87 7.47
C ILE A 58 10.92 6.89 6.45
N ASP A 59 9.89 6.06 6.70
CA ASP A 59 8.69 6.00 5.87
C ASP A 59 7.55 5.29 6.59
N ASP A 60 6.32 5.54 6.14
CA ASP A 60 5.14 4.74 6.43
C ASP A 60 4.74 3.97 5.17
N LEU A 61 4.38 2.70 5.32
CA LEU A 61 4.17 1.82 4.19
C LEU A 61 3.15 0.72 4.49
N ILE A 62 2.65 0.10 3.41
CA ILE A 62 1.82 -1.09 3.49
C ILE A 62 2.68 -2.33 3.22
N ALA A 63 2.61 -3.31 4.13
CA ALA A 63 3.20 -4.62 3.99
C ALA A 63 2.12 -5.65 3.63
N TYR A 64 2.23 -6.27 2.47
CA TYR A 64 1.34 -7.34 2.00
C TYR A 64 1.97 -8.69 2.31
N TYR A 65 1.29 -9.47 3.13
CA TYR A 65 1.74 -10.81 3.51
C TYR A 65 1.39 -11.81 2.42
N VAL A 66 2.38 -12.20 1.62
CA VAL A 66 2.21 -13.17 0.52
C VAL A 66 2.41 -14.59 1.06
N SER A 67 3.51 -14.82 1.74
CA SER A 67 3.83 -16.06 2.45
C SER A 67 4.86 -15.78 3.56
N ASP A 68 5.22 -16.79 4.34
CA ASP A 68 6.29 -16.67 5.34
C ASP A 68 7.65 -16.29 4.71
N ASP A 69 7.83 -16.65 3.45
CA ASP A 69 9.06 -16.41 2.68
C ASP A 69 8.93 -15.25 1.67
N GLU A 70 7.80 -14.53 1.66
CA GLU A 70 7.58 -13.44 0.72
C GLU A 70 6.67 -12.36 1.29
N ILE A 71 7.20 -11.14 1.42
CA ILE A 71 6.46 -9.93 1.79
C ILE A 71 6.64 -8.87 0.71
N PHE A 72 5.53 -8.36 0.17
CA PHE A 72 5.53 -7.28 -0.79
C PHE A 72 5.23 -5.96 -0.06
N LEU A 73 6.07 -4.94 -0.28
CA LEU A 73 6.01 -3.65 0.39
C LEU A 73 5.64 -2.53 -0.59
N VAL A 74 4.82 -1.60 -0.14
CA VAL A 74 4.45 -0.40 -0.90
C VAL A 74 4.80 0.85 -0.07
N PRO A 75 6.08 1.30 -0.12
CA PRO A 75 6.52 2.55 0.49
C PRO A 75 6.11 3.78 -0.32
N ASN A 76 6.24 4.97 0.27
CA ASN A 76 6.09 6.22 -0.45
C ASN A 76 7.20 6.41 -1.50
N ALA A 77 6.84 7.06 -2.61
CA ALA A 77 7.71 7.23 -3.78
C ALA A 77 9.11 7.78 -3.43
N ALA A 78 9.15 8.90 -2.68
CA ALA A 78 10.39 9.59 -2.36
C ALA A 78 11.30 8.79 -1.41
N ASN A 79 10.75 7.86 -0.64
CA ASN A 79 11.46 7.14 0.41
C ASN A 79 11.81 5.70 0.02
N THR A 80 11.33 5.20 -1.13
CA THR A 80 11.51 3.81 -1.57
C THR A 80 12.98 3.36 -1.50
N ALA A 81 13.88 4.12 -2.10
CA ALA A 81 15.31 3.76 -2.11
C ALA A 81 15.90 3.68 -0.68
N ARG A 82 15.46 4.57 0.21
CA ARG A 82 15.93 4.59 1.60
C ARG A 82 15.38 3.41 2.40
N VAL A 83 14.10 3.06 2.21
CA VAL A 83 13.49 1.88 2.84
C VAL A 83 14.18 0.61 2.34
N VAL A 84 14.39 0.47 1.03
CA VAL A 84 15.07 -0.68 0.45
C VAL A 84 16.49 -0.81 1.00
N ALA A 85 17.26 0.28 1.03
CA ALA A 85 18.63 0.28 1.56
C ALA A 85 18.65 -0.11 3.05
N ALA A 86 17.78 0.49 3.88
CA ALA A 86 17.71 0.17 5.30
C ALA A 86 17.39 -1.31 5.54
N LEU A 87 16.47 -1.88 4.74
CA LEU A 87 16.15 -3.30 4.83
C LEU A 87 17.28 -4.20 4.27
N GLN A 88 18.00 -3.77 3.23
CA GLN A 88 19.16 -4.53 2.70
C GLN A 88 20.31 -4.61 3.68
N ASP A 89 20.61 -3.51 4.36
CA ASP A 89 21.74 -3.40 5.30
C ASP A 89 21.61 -4.36 6.50
N HIS A 90 20.40 -4.82 6.81
CA HIS A 90 20.12 -5.67 7.97
C HIS A 90 19.48 -7.01 7.60
N ALA A 91 19.38 -7.33 6.31
CA ALA A 91 18.80 -8.58 5.87
C ALA A 91 19.66 -9.78 6.31
N PRO A 92 19.06 -10.82 6.92
CA PRO A 92 19.80 -12.01 7.27
C PRO A 92 20.17 -12.83 6.04
N ASP A 93 21.15 -13.73 6.20
CA ASP A 93 21.55 -14.63 5.12
C ASP A 93 20.35 -15.39 4.53
N GLY A 94 20.24 -15.40 3.21
CA GLY A 94 19.17 -16.05 2.48
C GLY A 94 17.91 -15.19 2.26
N VAL A 95 17.80 -14.03 2.89
CA VAL A 95 16.72 -13.06 2.64
C VAL A 95 17.24 -11.96 1.70
N THR A 96 16.52 -11.74 0.62
CA THR A 96 16.82 -10.67 -0.36
C THR A 96 15.78 -9.57 -0.29
N VAL A 97 16.22 -8.33 -0.48
CA VAL A 97 15.34 -7.15 -0.59
C VAL A 97 15.62 -6.50 -1.94
N THR A 98 14.59 -6.38 -2.78
CA THR A 98 14.70 -5.82 -4.12
C THR A 98 13.77 -4.63 -4.31
N ASP A 99 14.25 -3.61 -5.03
CA ASP A 99 13.41 -2.53 -5.53
C ASP A 99 12.61 -3.04 -6.74
N GLU A 100 11.29 -3.07 -6.57
CA GLU A 100 10.32 -3.54 -7.57
C GLU A 100 9.48 -2.38 -8.12
N HIS A 101 10.00 -1.15 -8.09
CA HIS A 101 9.21 0.05 -8.40
C HIS A 101 8.43 -0.05 -9.71
N ARG A 102 9.01 -0.66 -10.74
CA ARG A 102 8.37 -0.85 -12.06
C ARG A 102 7.80 -2.25 -12.28
N SER A 103 7.61 -3.04 -11.25
CA SER A 103 6.94 -4.34 -11.40
C SER A 103 5.44 -4.20 -11.59
N ARG A 104 4.83 -3.23 -10.91
CA ARG A 104 3.38 -3.00 -10.92
C ARG A 104 3.04 -1.51 -10.91
N ALA A 105 1.97 -1.14 -11.61
CA ALA A 105 1.29 0.13 -11.39
C ALA A 105 0.40 0.08 -10.15
N VAL A 106 -0.11 1.21 -9.70
CA VAL A 106 -1.10 1.30 -8.62
C VAL A 106 -2.23 2.24 -9.05
N LEU A 107 -3.41 1.68 -9.23
CA LEU A 107 -4.61 2.39 -9.67
C LEU A 107 -5.64 2.33 -8.54
N ALA A 108 -5.93 3.46 -7.90
CA ALA A 108 -6.85 3.51 -6.78
C ALA A 108 -8.26 3.92 -7.24
N VAL A 109 -9.25 3.08 -6.92
CA VAL A 109 -10.68 3.31 -7.17
C VAL A 109 -11.36 3.51 -5.83
N GLN A 110 -11.74 4.74 -5.52
CA GLN A 110 -12.14 5.15 -4.18
C GLN A 110 -13.49 5.87 -4.18
N GLY A 111 -14.37 5.48 -3.29
CA GLY A 111 -15.69 6.08 -3.11
C GLY A 111 -16.79 5.05 -2.92
N PRO A 112 -18.02 5.47 -2.57
CA PRO A 112 -19.12 4.56 -2.24
C PRO A 112 -19.50 3.59 -3.38
N LYS A 113 -19.22 3.94 -4.65
CA LYS A 113 -19.49 3.08 -5.82
C LYS A 113 -18.28 2.25 -6.26
N SER A 114 -17.18 2.28 -5.53
CA SER A 114 -15.94 1.57 -5.93
C SER A 114 -16.14 0.06 -6.05
N GLY A 115 -16.94 -0.55 -5.17
CA GLY A 115 -17.25 -1.98 -5.22
C GLY A 115 -18.02 -2.37 -6.50
N ASP A 116 -19.00 -1.57 -6.88
CA ASP A 116 -19.78 -1.79 -8.11
C ASP A 116 -18.92 -1.64 -9.36
N VAL A 117 -18.02 -0.64 -9.37
CA VAL A 117 -17.09 -0.41 -10.49
C VAL A 117 -16.11 -1.58 -10.65
N VAL A 118 -15.44 -1.97 -9.59
CA VAL A 118 -14.43 -3.05 -9.63
C VAL A 118 -15.10 -4.42 -9.88
N GLY A 119 -16.20 -4.69 -9.19
CA GLY A 119 -16.97 -5.94 -9.38
C GLY A 119 -17.62 -6.03 -10.76
N GLY A 120 -18.07 -4.91 -11.33
CA GLY A 120 -18.60 -4.84 -12.68
C GLY A 120 -17.59 -5.21 -13.77
N LEU A 121 -16.30 -5.09 -13.50
CA LEU A 121 -15.21 -5.58 -14.35
C LEU A 121 -14.87 -7.05 -14.12
N GLY A 122 -15.59 -7.75 -13.27
CA GLY A 122 -15.33 -9.16 -12.93
C GLY A 122 -14.13 -9.38 -12.01
N LEU A 123 -13.65 -8.32 -11.36
CA LEU A 123 -12.55 -8.39 -10.41
C LEU A 123 -13.07 -8.68 -8.98
N PRO A 124 -12.29 -9.33 -8.11
CA PRO A 124 -12.72 -9.70 -6.76
C PRO A 124 -12.94 -8.44 -5.89
N THR A 125 -14.07 -8.41 -5.19
CA THR A 125 -14.44 -7.33 -4.26
C THR A 125 -14.87 -7.84 -2.89
N ASP A 126 -15.14 -9.14 -2.77
CA ASP A 126 -15.55 -9.79 -1.51
C ASP A 126 -14.31 -10.07 -0.65
N MET A 127 -13.79 -9.03 -0.02
CA MET A 127 -12.68 -9.13 0.91
C MET A 127 -12.79 -8.06 2.01
N ASP A 128 -12.33 -8.40 3.20
CA ASP A 128 -12.24 -7.46 4.33
C ASP A 128 -11.27 -6.32 4.03
N TYR A 129 -11.43 -5.22 4.76
CA TYR A 129 -10.43 -4.14 4.78
C TYR A 129 -9.03 -4.69 5.08
N MET A 130 -8.03 -4.21 4.34
CA MET A 130 -6.65 -4.71 4.33
C MET A 130 -6.51 -6.15 3.83
N GLY A 131 -7.52 -6.71 3.17
CA GLY A 131 -7.39 -7.94 2.38
C GLY A 131 -6.93 -7.65 0.96
N TYR A 132 -6.39 -8.66 0.28
CA TYR A 132 -6.11 -8.60 -1.15
C TYR A 132 -6.34 -9.98 -1.80
N ALA A 133 -6.54 -9.96 -3.11
CA ALA A 133 -6.62 -11.17 -3.93
C ALA A 133 -5.93 -10.93 -5.28
N ASP A 134 -5.27 -11.95 -5.78
CA ASP A 134 -4.71 -11.94 -7.13
C ASP A 134 -5.76 -12.42 -8.13
N ALA A 135 -5.83 -11.75 -9.28
CA ALA A 135 -6.78 -12.01 -10.34
C ALA A 135 -6.14 -11.76 -11.71
N THR A 136 -6.84 -12.16 -12.77
CA THR A 136 -6.44 -11.85 -14.14
C THR A 136 -7.55 -11.07 -14.83
N PHE A 137 -7.21 -9.94 -15.45
CA PHE A 137 -8.13 -9.10 -16.21
C PHE A 137 -7.64 -8.96 -17.65
N HIS A 138 -8.38 -9.51 -18.63
CA HIS A 138 -7.99 -9.52 -20.04
C HIS A 138 -6.55 -10.03 -20.30
N GLY A 139 -6.13 -11.04 -19.53
CA GLY A 139 -4.78 -11.61 -19.62
C GLY A 139 -3.70 -10.83 -18.84
N VAL A 140 -4.07 -9.76 -18.13
CA VAL A 140 -3.16 -8.99 -17.27
C VAL A 140 -3.29 -9.48 -15.84
N ASP A 141 -2.16 -9.79 -15.19
CA ASP A 141 -2.13 -10.13 -13.77
C ASP A 141 -2.36 -8.87 -12.93
N VAL A 142 -3.37 -8.90 -12.08
CA VAL A 142 -3.78 -7.78 -11.23
C VAL A 142 -3.92 -8.25 -9.79
N ARG A 143 -3.22 -7.61 -8.86
CA ARG A 143 -3.54 -7.72 -7.44
C ARG A 143 -4.59 -6.69 -7.08
N VAL A 144 -5.71 -7.13 -6.55
CA VAL A 144 -6.79 -6.26 -6.07
C VAL A 144 -6.71 -6.18 -4.55
N CYS A 145 -6.49 -4.98 -4.03
CA CYS A 145 -6.29 -4.72 -2.60
C CYS A 145 -7.46 -3.90 -2.05
N ARG A 146 -8.00 -4.30 -0.91
CA ARG A 146 -9.04 -3.56 -0.20
C ARG A 146 -8.41 -2.47 0.68
N THR A 147 -7.68 -1.57 0.05
CA THR A 147 -6.89 -0.50 0.65
C THR A 147 -7.24 0.85 0.05
N GLY A 148 -6.74 1.93 0.64
CA GLY A 148 -6.94 3.28 0.14
C GLY A 148 -6.44 4.33 1.13
N TYR A 149 -6.41 5.59 0.68
CA TYR A 149 -5.88 6.73 1.41
C TYR A 149 -6.86 7.92 1.38
N THR A 150 -8.15 7.64 1.26
CA THR A 150 -9.19 8.66 1.10
C THR A 150 -10.21 8.70 2.22
N GLY A 151 -10.23 7.65 3.07
CA GLY A 151 -11.26 7.44 4.06
C GLY A 151 -12.58 6.91 3.52
N GLU A 152 -12.68 6.76 2.19
CA GLU A 152 -13.82 6.12 1.55
C GLU A 152 -13.60 4.62 1.36
N HIS A 153 -14.69 3.91 1.11
CA HIS A 153 -14.64 2.56 0.59
C HIS A 153 -13.86 2.55 -0.72
N GLY A 154 -12.93 1.63 -0.91
CA GLY A 154 -12.14 1.65 -2.12
C GLY A 154 -11.23 0.44 -2.28
N TYR A 155 -10.64 0.38 -3.46
CA TYR A 155 -9.68 -0.64 -3.85
C TYR A 155 -8.46 0.01 -4.49
N GLU A 156 -7.33 -0.64 -4.36
CA GLU A 156 -6.12 -0.35 -5.12
C GLU A 156 -5.82 -1.56 -5.99
N LEU A 157 -5.77 -1.34 -7.31
CA LEU A 157 -5.49 -2.38 -8.29
C LEU A 157 -4.04 -2.24 -8.73
N LEU A 158 -3.28 -3.32 -8.61
CA LEU A 158 -1.86 -3.39 -8.94
C LEU A 158 -1.64 -4.30 -10.17
N PRO A 159 -1.94 -3.83 -11.39
CA PRO A 159 -1.61 -4.57 -12.61
C PRO A 159 -0.10 -4.60 -12.83
N THR A 160 0.37 -5.55 -13.66
CA THR A 160 1.75 -5.52 -14.18
C THR A 160 2.00 -4.20 -14.90
N TRP A 161 3.19 -3.63 -14.73
CA TRP A 161 3.53 -2.28 -15.21
C TRP A 161 3.31 -2.09 -16.71
N ASP A 162 3.82 -3.02 -17.52
CA ASP A 162 3.78 -2.91 -18.98
C ASP A 162 2.36 -3.00 -19.57
N GLN A 163 1.42 -3.56 -18.83
CA GLN A 163 0.04 -3.76 -19.25
C GLN A 163 -0.96 -2.92 -18.44
N ALA A 164 -0.48 -2.00 -17.62
CA ALA A 164 -1.32 -1.19 -16.73
C ALA A 164 -2.37 -0.36 -17.48
N ALA A 165 -2.07 0.10 -18.71
CA ALA A 165 -2.99 0.86 -19.53
C ALA A 165 -4.30 0.10 -19.82
N VAL A 166 -4.23 -1.23 -20.04
CA VAL A 166 -5.42 -2.06 -20.29
C VAL A 166 -6.40 -1.97 -19.11
N VAL A 167 -5.87 -2.04 -17.88
CA VAL A 167 -6.69 -1.95 -16.66
C VAL A 167 -7.14 -0.53 -16.41
N PHE A 168 -6.27 0.46 -16.63
CA PHE A 168 -6.58 1.89 -16.46
C PHE A 168 -7.73 2.34 -17.37
N ASP A 169 -7.68 2.00 -18.67
CA ASP A 169 -8.70 2.41 -19.63
C ASP A 169 -10.06 1.80 -19.27
N ALA A 170 -10.10 0.53 -18.90
CA ALA A 170 -11.33 -0.12 -18.46
C ALA A 170 -11.90 0.52 -17.17
N LEU A 171 -11.03 0.87 -16.22
CA LEU A 171 -11.43 1.57 -15.00
C LEU A 171 -11.94 2.99 -15.31
N LEU A 172 -11.29 3.70 -16.22
CA LEU A 172 -11.69 5.04 -16.62
C LEU A 172 -13.11 5.07 -17.19
N ASP A 173 -13.41 4.12 -18.08
CA ASP A 173 -14.74 3.97 -18.67
C ASP A 173 -15.79 3.61 -17.61
N ALA A 174 -15.49 2.62 -16.74
CA ALA A 174 -16.41 2.18 -15.71
C ALA A 174 -16.67 3.26 -14.65
N VAL A 175 -15.63 4.00 -14.24
CA VAL A 175 -15.73 5.14 -13.31
C VAL A 175 -16.56 6.25 -13.94
N GLY A 176 -16.35 6.59 -15.22
CA GLY A 176 -17.13 7.57 -15.94
C GLY A 176 -18.62 7.19 -16.01
N ALA A 177 -18.92 5.93 -16.34
CA ALA A 177 -20.28 5.38 -16.39
C ALA A 177 -20.98 5.42 -15.01
N ALA A 178 -20.23 5.28 -13.92
CA ALA A 178 -20.72 5.39 -12.55
C ALA A 178 -20.93 6.84 -12.06
N GLY A 179 -20.64 7.85 -12.92
CA GLY A 179 -20.70 9.27 -12.57
C GLY A 179 -19.51 9.75 -11.73
N GLY A 180 -18.41 9.01 -11.78
CA GLY A 180 -17.14 9.33 -11.14
C GLY A 180 -16.24 10.19 -12.00
N GLN A 181 -15.02 10.44 -11.53
CA GLN A 181 -14.03 11.28 -12.19
C GLN A 181 -12.61 10.81 -11.92
N LEU A 182 -11.70 11.16 -12.83
CA LEU A 182 -10.27 11.16 -12.55
C LEU A 182 -9.95 12.16 -11.43
N ALA A 183 -9.07 11.75 -10.53
CA ALA A 183 -8.62 12.55 -9.40
C ALA A 183 -7.09 12.56 -9.32
N GLY A 184 -6.51 13.72 -9.19
CA GLY A 184 -5.06 13.92 -9.11
C GLY A 184 -4.55 13.96 -7.67
N LEU A 185 -3.24 14.22 -7.53
CA LEU A 185 -2.55 14.26 -6.23
C LEU A 185 -3.11 15.33 -5.30
N GLY A 186 -3.56 16.48 -5.82
CA GLY A 186 -4.18 17.52 -5.00
C GLY A 186 -5.49 17.04 -4.35
N ALA A 187 -6.30 16.26 -5.06
CA ALA A 187 -7.50 15.64 -4.49
C ALA A 187 -7.12 14.58 -3.43
N ARG A 188 -6.07 13.78 -3.71
CA ARG A 188 -5.55 12.78 -2.75
C ARG A 188 -5.11 13.47 -1.45
N ASP A 189 -4.38 14.58 -1.54
CA ASP A 189 -3.91 15.33 -0.37
C ASP A 189 -5.07 15.92 0.45
N THR A 190 -6.06 16.52 -0.22
CA THR A 190 -7.26 17.02 0.46
C THR A 190 -8.00 15.90 1.19
N LEU A 191 -8.25 14.77 0.52
CA LEU A 191 -9.03 13.65 1.06
C LEU A 191 -8.34 12.99 2.26
N ARG A 192 -7.01 12.77 2.19
CA ARG A 192 -6.25 12.20 3.32
C ARG A 192 -6.24 13.15 4.52
N THR A 193 -6.10 14.46 4.27
CA THR A 193 -6.06 15.47 5.33
C THR A 193 -7.41 15.57 6.06
N GLU A 194 -8.52 15.50 5.34
CA GLU A 194 -9.87 15.45 5.95
C GLU A 194 -10.01 14.26 6.91
N MET A 195 -9.33 13.15 6.65
CA MET A 195 -9.35 11.95 7.48
C MET A 195 -8.27 11.93 8.56
N GLY A 196 -7.38 12.92 8.58
CA GLY A 196 -6.24 12.94 9.51
C GLY A 196 -5.18 11.87 9.20
N TYR A 197 -5.10 11.38 7.96
CA TYR A 197 -4.07 10.43 7.57
C TYR A 197 -2.73 11.15 7.37
N PRO A 198 -1.65 10.64 7.98
CA PRO A 198 -0.34 11.28 7.90
C PRO A 198 0.27 11.13 6.50
N LEU A 199 1.14 12.06 6.14
CA LEU A 199 1.98 12.02 4.95
C LEU A 199 3.43 12.28 5.35
N HIS A 200 4.35 11.44 4.89
CA HIS A 200 5.79 11.69 5.10
C HIS A 200 6.22 12.97 4.40
N GLY A 201 6.98 13.79 5.12
CA GLY A 201 7.32 15.16 4.71
C GLY A 201 6.38 16.23 5.26
N HIS A 202 5.28 15.84 5.92
CA HIS A 202 4.34 16.71 6.64
C HIS A 202 4.24 16.28 8.11
N GLU A 203 3.44 15.27 8.42
CA GLU A 203 3.23 14.77 9.78
C GLU A 203 4.28 13.73 10.20
N LEU A 204 4.95 13.10 9.25
CA LEU A 204 6.02 12.12 9.46
C LEU A 204 7.33 12.62 8.89
N SER A 205 8.42 12.41 9.62
CA SER A 205 9.77 12.76 9.19
C SER A 205 10.83 12.02 10.03
N LEU A 206 12.09 12.18 9.69
CA LEU A 206 13.21 11.64 10.46
C LEU A 206 13.35 12.24 11.88
N ASP A 207 12.74 13.39 12.13
CA ASP A 207 12.76 14.10 13.40
C ASP A 207 11.52 13.85 14.27
N ILE A 208 10.55 13.09 13.74
CA ILE A 208 9.26 12.81 14.38
C ILE A 208 9.12 11.32 14.60
N THR A 209 8.86 10.92 15.85
CA THR A 209 8.61 9.50 16.19
C THR A 209 7.16 9.11 15.87
N PRO A 210 6.87 7.79 15.68
CA PRO A 210 5.50 7.32 15.47
C PRO A 210 4.52 7.78 16.54
N VAL A 211 4.95 7.87 17.80
CA VAL A 211 4.09 8.31 18.91
C VAL A 211 3.77 9.80 18.81
N GLN A 212 4.75 10.64 18.50
CA GLN A 212 4.55 12.09 18.27
C GLN A 212 3.60 12.34 17.09
N ALA A 213 3.70 11.51 16.03
CA ALA A 213 2.82 11.57 14.85
C ALA A 213 1.43 10.95 15.08
N ARG A 214 1.10 10.52 16.30
CA ARG A 214 -0.12 9.79 16.63
C ARG A 214 -0.30 8.46 15.86
N CYS A 215 0.78 7.89 15.36
CA CYS A 215 0.84 6.58 14.68
C CYS A 215 1.26 5.44 15.63
N GLY A 216 1.26 5.67 16.95
CA GLY A 216 1.62 4.66 17.95
C GLY A 216 0.78 3.37 17.88
N TRP A 217 -0.43 3.43 17.31
CA TRP A 217 -1.28 2.26 17.06
C TRP A 217 -0.66 1.27 16.03
N ALA A 218 0.23 1.75 15.16
CA ALA A 218 1.01 0.95 14.22
C ALA A 218 2.32 0.42 14.83
N GLY A 219 2.46 0.47 16.15
CA GLY A 219 3.56 -0.11 16.91
C GLY A 219 3.20 -1.48 17.48
N GLY A 220 4.06 -2.45 17.29
CA GLY A 220 3.98 -3.76 17.91
C GLY A 220 4.61 -3.76 19.32
N TRP A 221 4.06 -2.99 20.26
CA TRP A 221 4.62 -2.75 21.59
C TRP A 221 4.85 -4.00 22.47
N LYS A 222 4.37 -5.16 21.98
CA LYS A 222 4.59 -6.46 22.63
C LYS A 222 5.67 -7.28 21.92
N LYS A 223 6.28 -6.76 20.86
CA LYS A 223 7.43 -7.39 20.21
C LYS A 223 8.68 -7.19 21.05
N ASP A 224 9.62 -8.12 20.96
CA ASP A 224 10.89 -8.02 21.66
C ASP A 224 11.72 -6.84 21.17
N ARG A 225 11.64 -6.55 19.86
CA ARG A 225 12.32 -5.41 19.24
C ARG A 225 11.73 -5.09 17.85
N PHE A 226 11.98 -3.88 17.42
CA PHE A 226 12.00 -3.38 16.03
C PHE A 226 12.99 -2.21 15.98
N TRP A 227 13.46 -1.89 14.81
CA TRP A 227 14.37 -0.74 14.62
C TRP A 227 13.83 0.23 13.59
#